data_e9d77c3be0d74993d5c2227aa29438c5
#
_entry.id   e9d77c3be0d74993d5c2227aa29438c5
#
_cell.length_a   1.000
_cell.length_b   1.000
_cell.length_c   1.000
_cell.angle_alpha   90.00
_cell.angle_beta   90.00
_cell.angle_gamma   90.00
#
_symmetry.space_group_name_H-M   'P 1'
#
loop_
_entity.id
_entity.type
_entity.pdbx_description
1 polymer ?
#
loop_
_entity_poly.entity_id
_entity_poly.type
_entity_poly.pdbx_seq_one_letter_code
_entity_poly.pdbx_strand_id
1 'polypeptide(L)'
;MLPALLSVALASDPSTPHPHQGELTPISGKPAPIALTAAEKGKLAQGEVVQRQSRGEEGGSGVAVQYIFATPDTVWDTILDYDRYPDRVKNVASCSVYRREGNDLYVDMQNSVFGFKFGLYTVNHVYRDQGYMTWELDYSRTSDVGDMIGYWLVEEVQADPPITLLQYSTEMQLSGVPDVLVRYLTRESLVDGTAWVKRVSEGG
;
A
#
# COMPACT_ATOMS: atom_id res chain seq x y z
N MET A 1 0.86 34.70 -25.88
CA MET A 1 1.15 33.28 -26.09
C MET A 1 1.78 32.77 -24.79
N LEU A 2 1.00 32.09 -23.92
CA LEU A 2 1.57 31.37 -22.79
C LEU A 2 2.19 30.07 -23.33
N PRO A 3 3.41 29.67 -22.90
CA PRO A 3 3.93 28.35 -23.20
C PRO A 3 3.07 27.32 -22.50
N ALA A 4 2.52 26.38 -23.24
CA ALA A 4 1.93 25.19 -22.67
C ALA A 4 3.05 24.44 -21.93
N LEU A 5 2.99 24.39 -20.61
CA LEU A 5 3.76 23.45 -19.79
C LEU A 5 3.25 22.05 -20.19
N LEU A 6 4.00 21.38 -21.07
CA LEU A 6 3.84 19.94 -21.22
C LEU A 6 4.19 19.32 -19.88
N SER A 7 3.16 18.87 -19.16
CA SER A 7 3.33 17.95 -18.03
C SER A 7 3.92 16.66 -18.61
N VAL A 8 5.21 16.47 -18.43
CA VAL A 8 5.87 15.20 -18.77
C VAL A 8 5.34 14.21 -17.71
N ALA A 9 4.46 13.32 -18.14
CA ALA A 9 4.11 12.16 -17.32
C ALA A 9 5.42 11.43 -16.99
N LEU A 10 5.74 11.27 -15.72
CA LEU A 10 6.86 10.46 -15.28
C LEU A 10 6.62 9.05 -15.82
N ALA A 11 7.60 8.48 -16.51
CA ALA A 11 7.59 7.07 -16.85
C ALA A 11 8.54 6.38 -15.89
N SER A 12 8.10 5.28 -15.26
CA SER A 12 8.94 4.53 -14.34
C SER A 12 10.23 4.07 -15.03
N ASP A 13 11.37 4.31 -14.40
CA ASP A 13 12.69 3.98 -14.93
C ASP A 13 13.60 3.43 -13.79
N PRO A 14 14.02 2.15 -13.88
CA PRO A 14 14.90 1.55 -12.88
C PRO A 14 16.34 2.07 -12.90
N SER A 15 16.74 2.83 -13.92
CA SER A 15 18.11 3.30 -14.12
C SER A 15 18.32 4.78 -13.75
N THR A 16 17.25 5.49 -13.49
CA THR A 16 17.27 6.94 -13.22
C THR A 16 16.74 7.24 -11.84
N PRO A 17 17.44 8.05 -11.00
CA PRO A 17 16.94 8.47 -9.69
C PRO A 17 15.60 9.22 -9.82
N HIS A 18 14.75 9.03 -8.81
CA HIS A 18 13.47 9.73 -8.73
C HIS A 18 13.70 11.25 -8.63
N PRO A 19 12.94 12.09 -9.36
CA PRO A 19 13.11 13.54 -9.34
C PRO A 19 12.74 14.17 -7.99
N HIS A 20 11.85 13.54 -7.24
CA HIS A 20 11.47 13.95 -5.88
C HIS A 20 12.17 13.06 -4.85
N GLN A 21 12.53 13.62 -3.70
CA GLN A 21 13.15 12.88 -2.60
C GLN A 21 12.56 13.36 -1.27
N GLY A 22 11.66 12.56 -0.68
CA GLY A 22 11.16 12.81 0.66
C GLY A 22 10.23 14.01 0.78
N GLU A 23 9.28 14.18 -0.14
CA GLU A 23 8.19 15.16 -0.02
C GLU A 23 7.22 14.75 1.09
N LEU A 24 6.97 13.45 1.25
CA LEU A 24 6.26 12.89 2.40
C LEU A 24 7.26 12.49 3.49
N THR A 25 6.86 12.63 4.75
CA THR A 25 7.71 12.23 5.87
C THR A 25 7.65 10.72 6.08
N PRO A 26 8.75 9.97 5.91
CA PRO A 26 8.77 8.52 6.14
C PRO A 26 8.28 8.15 7.53
N ILE A 27 7.57 7.03 7.62
CA ILE A 27 7.02 6.53 8.88
C ILE A 27 8.12 5.85 9.68
N SER A 28 8.48 6.44 10.81
CA SER A 28 9.54 5.97 11.70
C SER A 28 8.98 5.13 12.85
N GLY A 29 9.44 3.91 13.00
CA GLY A 29 9.04 2.99 14.06
C GLY A 29 7.66 2.36 13.89
N LYS A 30 7.17 1.67 14.93
CA LYS A 30 5.86 0.99 14.89
C LYS A 30 4.72 2.01 14.87
N PRO A 31 3.86 1.98 13.83
CA PRO A 31 2.68 2.84 13.79
C PRO A 31 1.70 2.50 14.93
N ALA A 32 1.02 3.51 15.45
CA ALA A 32 -0.03 3.28 16.42
C ALA A 32 -1.32 2.77 15.75
N PRO A 33 -2.05 1.83 16.35
CA PRO A 33 -3.39 1.48 15.90
C PRO A 33 -4.30 2.71 15.93
N ILE A 34 -5.15 2.86 14.89
CA ILE A 34 -6.11 3.96 14.89
C ILE A 34 -7.17 3.76 15.96
N ALA A 35 -7.58 4.86 16.61
CA ALA A 35 -8.69 4.84 17.54
C ALA A 35 -10.01 4.60 16.78
N LEU A 36 -10.66 3.46 17.05
CA LEU A 36 -11.94 3.08 16.46
C LEU A 36 -13.10 3.51 17.34
N THR A 37 -14.14 4.08 16.73
CA THR A 37 -15.42 4.36 17.40
C THR A 37 -16.17 3.06 17.71
N ALA A 38 -17.18 3.11 18.58
CA ALA A 38 -18.02 1.95 18.87
C ALA A 38 -18.74 1.41 17.62
N ALA A 39 -19.17 2.30 16.73
CA ALA A 39 -19.82 1.92 15.47
C ALA A 39 -18.83 1.20 14.52
N GLU A 40 -17.59 1.67 14.40
CA GLU A 40 -16.55 1.04 13.61
C GLU A 40 -16.15 -0.34 14.17
N LYS A 41 -16.04 -0.46 15.48
CA LYS A 41 -15.83 -1.77 16.12
C LYS A 41 -16.99 -2.75 15.84
N GLY A 42 -18.23 -2.25 15.81
CA GLY A 42 -19.40 -3.04 15.40
C GLY A 42 -19.30 -3.54 13.96
N LYS A 43 -18.82 -2.71 13.03
CA LYS A 43 -18.56 -3.10 11.63
C LYS A 43 -17.51 -4.19 11.54
N LEU A 44 -16.37 -4.03 12.21
CA LEU A 44 -15.32 -5.05 12.24
C LEU A 44 -15.84 -6.40 12.77
N ALA A 45 -16.66 -6.38 13.81
CA ALA A 45 -17.27 -7.59 14.36
C ALA A 45 -18.26 -8.29 13.39
N GLN A 46 -18.81 -7.55 12.42
CA GLN A 46 -19.63 -8.08 11.33
C GLN A 46 -18.81 -8.52 10.12
N GLY A 47 -17.47 -8.44 10.19
CA GLY A 47 -16.54 -8.78 9.11
C GLY A 47 -16.39 -7.70 8.04
N GLU A 48 -16.93 -6.48 8.30
CA GLU A 48 -16.79 -5.35 7.40
C GLU A 48 -15.43 -4.66 7.55
N VAL A 49 -14.98 -4.01 6.48
CA VAL A 49 -13.78 -3.15 6.49
C VAL A 49 -14.16 -1.76 6.98
N VAL A 50 -13.38 -1.21 7.89
CA VAL A 50 -13.45 0.20 8.28
C VAL A 50 -12.43 0.98 7.47
N GLN A 51 -12.87 2.08 6.84
CA GLN A 51 -12.01 2.93 6.01
C GLN A 51 -12.18 4.39 6.36
N ARG A 52 -11.06 5.11 6.32
CA ARG A 52 -11.02 6.57 6.41
C ARG A 52 -10.10 7.08 5.31
N GLN A 53 -10.53 8.08 4.58
CA GLN A 53 -9.80 8.67 3.46
C GLN A 53 -9.76 10.19 3.60
N SER A 54 -8.65 10.77 3.20
CA SER A 54 -8.47 12.21 3.03
C SER A 54 -7.94 12.47 1.63
N ARG A 55 -8.44 13.52 0.99
CA ARG A 55 -8.00 13.95 -0.33
C ARG A 55 -7.44 15.36 -0.24
N GLY A 56 -6.19 15.53 -0.70
CA GLY A 56 -5.56 16.83 -0.95
C GLY A 56 -5.69 17.24 -2.41
N GLU A 57 -5.12 18.40 -2.76
CA GLU A 57 -5.10 18.90 -4.14
C GLU A 57 -4.19 18.05 -5.05
N GLU A 58 -3.06 17.58 -4.53
CA GLU A 58 -2.03 16.84 -5.28
C GLU A 58 -1.89 15.37 -4.88
N GLY A 59 -2.82 14.83 -4.09
CA GLY A 59 -2.72 13.45 -3.63
C GLY A 59 -3.80 13.08 -2.63
N GLY A 60 -3.52 12.08 -1.80
CA GLY A 60 -4.43 11.64 -0.78
C GLY A 60 -3.83 10.62 0.16
N SER A 61 -4.48 10.44 1.29
CA SER A 61 -4.15 9.43 2.28
C SER A 61 -5.36 8.59 2.64
N GLY A 62 -5.10 7.40 3.13
CA GLY A 62 -6.16 6.56 3.61
C GLY A 62 -5.67 5.48 4.56
N VAL A 63 -6.59 5.00 5.39
CA VAL A 63 -6.39 3.87 6.28
C VAL A 63 -7.57 2.92 6.15
N ALA A 64 -7.25 1.62 6.10
CA ALA A 64 -8.23 0.54 6.14
C ALA A 64 -7.91 -0.39 7.30
N VAL A 65 -8.94 -0.82 8.03
CA VAL A 65 -8.82 -1.78 9.14
C VAL A 65 -9.83 -2.89 8.95
N GLN A 66 -9.40 -4.13 9.17
CA GLN A 66 -10.28 -5.30 9.12
C GLN A 66 -9.82 -6.42 10.06
N TYR A 67 -10.73 -7.30 10.42
CA TYR A 67 -10.41 -8.59 11.03
C TYR A 67 -10.22 -9.66 9.96
N ILE A 68 -9.18 -10.46 10.16
CA ILE A 68 -8.85 -11.64 9.33
C ILE A 68 -8.91 -12.86 10.25
N PHE A 69 -9.67 -13.88 9.86
CA PHE A 69 -9.80 -15.13 10.61
C PHE A 69 -8.67 -16.09 10.27
N ALA A 70 -7.45 -15.66 10.57
CA ALA A 70 -6.21 -16.38 10.40
C ALA A 70 -5.19 -15.90 11.44
N THR A 71 -4.09 -16.65 11.60
CA THR A 71 -2.99 -16.24 12.48
C THR A 71 -2.20 -15.08 11.89
N PRO A 72 -1.52 -14.24 12.72
CA PRO A 72 -0.63 -13.19 12.21
C PRO A 72 0.41 -13.73 11.22
N ASP A 73 0.96 -14.91 11.46
CA ASP A 73 1.94 -15.54 10.56
C ASP A 73 1.36 -15.80 9.16
N THR A 74 0.14 -16.34 9.08
CA THR A 74 -0.55 -16.55 7.79
C THR A 74 -0.79 -15.22 7.05
N VAL A 75 -1.16 -14.17 7.78
CA VAL A 75 -1.34 -12.83 7.21
C VAL A 75 -0.03 -12.27 6.68
N TRP A 76 1.08 -12.40 7.44
CA TRP A 76 2.40 -11.98 6.99
C TRP A 76 2.90 -12.77 5.79
N ASP A 77 2.73 -14.09 5.77
CA ASP A 77 3.11 -14.93 4.63
C ASP A 77 2.33 -14.50 3.37
N THR A 78 1.08 -14.09 3.53
CA THR A 78 0.27 -13.56 2.44
C THR A 78 0.81 -12.21 1.94
N ILE A 79 1.09 -11.26 2.83
CA ILE A 79 1.57 -9.91 2.47
C ILE A 79 2.97 -9.95 1.84
N LEU A 80 3.85 -10.81 2.31
CA LEU A 80 5.24 -10.86 1.85
C LEU A 80 5.47 -11.73 0.61
N ASP A 81 4.43 -12.42 0.11
CA ASP A 81 4.50 -13.26 -1.10
C ASP A 81 4.30 -12.42 -2.38
N TYR A 82 5.23 -11.49 -2.61
CA TYR A 82 5.17 -10.51 -3.71
C TYR A 82 5.06 -11.16 -5.10
N ASP A 83 5.69 -12.32 -5.31
CA ASP A 83 5.67 -13.00 -6.60
C ASP A 83 4.26 -13.48 -7.00
N ARG A 84 3.35 -13.58 -6.03
CA ARG A 84 1.94 -13.97 -6.25
C ARG A 84 0.98 -12.79 -6.34
N TYR A 85 1.46 -11.56 -6.20
CA TYR A 85 0.61 -10.37 -6.32
C TYR A 85 -0.14 -10.29 -7.65
N PRO A 86 0.45 -10.62 -8.82
CA PRO A 86 -0.29 -10.59 -10.08
C PRO A 86 -1.53 -11.50 -10.10
N ASP A 87 -1.49 -12.61 -9.35
CA ASP A 87 -2.60 -13.57 -9.27
C ASP A 87 -3.65 -13.16 -8.21
N ARG A 88 -3.27 -12.34 -7.23
CA ARG A 88 -4.05 -12.08 -6.01
C ARG A 88 -4.56 -10.66 -5.89
N VAL A 89 -3.79 -9.70 -6.39
CA VAL A 89 -4.06 -8.27 -6.26
C VAL A 89 -4.58 -7.72 -7.57
N LYS A 90 -5.76 -7.14 -7.53
CA LYS A 90 -6.37 -6.53 -8.72
C LYS A 90 -5.46 -5.43 -9.30
N ASN A 91 -5.36 -5.40 -10.60
CA ASN A 91 -4.58 -4.42 -11.36
C ASN A 91 -3.05 -4.48 -11.19
N VAL A 92 -2.49 -5.44 -10.45
CA VAL A 92 -1.05 -5.70 -10.46
C VAL A 92 -0.72 -6.59 -11.65
N ALA A 93 0.12 -6.09 -12.56
CA ALA A 93 0.55 -6.82 -13.76
C ALA A 93 1.81 -7.65 -13.51
N SER A 94 2.73 -7.14 -12.71
CA SER A 94 3.90 -7.86 -12.21
C SER A 94 4.35 -7.29 -10.88
N CYS A 95 4.96 -8.13 -10.03
CA CYS A 95 5.54 -7.71 -8.78
C CYS A 95 6.72 -8.62 -8.45
N SER A 96 7.85 -8.05 -8.03
CA SER A 96 9.03 -8.84 -7.68
C SER A 96 9.92 -8.08 -6.70
N VAL A 97 10.64 -8.85 -5.86
CA VAL A 97 11.68 -8.30 -4.99
C VAL A 97 13.00 -8.30 -5.75
N TYR A 98 13.50 -7.11 -6.12
CA TYR A 98 14.74 -6.98 -6.90
C TYR A 98 16.00 -6.83 -6.04
N ARG A 99 15.86 -6.50 -4.75
CA ARG A 99 16.98 -6.39 -3.80
C ARG A 99 16.49 -6.69 -2.39
N ARG A 100 17.40 -7.25 -1.55
CA ARG A 100 17.17 -7.52 -0.14
C ARG A 100 18.37 -7.07 0.67
N GLU A 101 18.17 -6.28 1.72
CA GLU A 101 19.22 -5.76 2.61
C GLU A 101 18.72 -5.80 4.06
N GLY A 102 19.15 -6.81 4.83
CA GLY A 102 18.65 -7.00 6.19
C GLY A 102 17.14 -7.18 6.21
N ASN A 103 16.44 -6.25 6.85
CA ASN A 103 14.97 -6.23 6.93
C ASN A 103 14.32 -5.48 5.75
N ASP A 104 15.11 -4.93 4.84
CA ASP A 104 14.61 -4.12 3.74
C ASP A 104 14.39 -4.96 2.49
N LEU A 105 13.17 -4.91 1.96
CA LEU A 105 12.78 -5.51 0.70
C LEU A 105 12.53 -4.41 -0.33
N TYR A 106 13.27 -4.44 -1.42
CA TYR A 106 13.11 -3.52 -2.53
C TYR A 106 12.23 -4.17 -3.58
N VAL A 107 11.08 -3.56 -3.84
CA VAL A 107 10.00 -4.13 -4.64
C VAL A 107 9.75 -3.31 -5.90
N ASP A 108 9.75 -3.98 -7.06
CA ASP A 108 9.24 -3.46 -8.34
C ASP A 108 7.81 -3.96 -8.51
N MET A 109 6.85 -3.04 -8.58
CA MET A 109 5.44 -3.36 -8.80
C MET A 109 4.90 -2.58 -9.98
N GLN A 110 4.47 -3.30 -11.01
CA GLN A 110 3.86 -2.73 -12.21
C GLN A 110 2.35 -2.92 -12.17
N ASN A 111 1.62 -1.82 -12.34
CA ASN A 111 0.17 -1.79 -12.29
C ASN A 111 -0.43 -1.48 -13.66
N SER A 112 -1.66 -1.97 -13.88
CA SER A 112 -2.44 -1.66 -15.07
C SER A 112 -3.89 -1.36 -14.69
N VAL A 113 -4.30 -0.09 -14.81
CA VAL A 113 -5.63 0.40 -14.44
C VAL A 113 -6.25 1.12 -15.61
N PHE A 114 -7.40 0.66 -16.09
CA PHE A 114 -8.10 1.23 -17.26
C PHE A 114 -7.21 1.40 -18.51
N GLY A 115 -6.26 0.50 -18.71
CA GLY A 115 -5.28 0.57 -19.80
C GLY A 115 -4.08 1.48 -19.57
N PHE A 116 -4.04 2.23 -18.49
CA PHE A 116 -2.86 2.96 -18.05
C PHE A 116 -1.92 2.03 -17.28
N LYS A 117 -0.65 2.07 -17.62
CA LYS A 117 0.40 1.35 -16.89
C LYS A 117 1.17 2.33 -16.04
N PHE A 118 1.48 1.93 -14.81
CA PHE A 118 2.35 2.71 -13.92
C PHE A 118 3.16 1.78 -13.02
N GLY A 119 4.41 2.14 -12.80
CA GLY A 119 5.37 1.40 -12.01
C GLY A 119 5.72 2.11 -10.70
N LEU A 120 5.91 1.31 -9.67
CA LEU A 120 6.33 1.74 -8.34
C LEU A 120 7.55 0.95 -7.92
N TYR A 121 8.59 1.65 -7.50
CA TYR A 121 9.75 1.07 -6.84
C TYR A 121 9.71 1.48 -5.37
N THR A 122 9.60 0.51 -4.47
CA THR A 122 9.46 0.78 -3.03
C THR A 122 10.53 0.09 -2.20
N VAL A 123 10.90 0.70 -1.09
CA VAL A 123 11.64 0.07 0.00
C VAL A 123 10.66 -0.28 1.09
N ASN A 124 10.58 -1.55 1.46
CA ASN A 124 9.69 -2.06 2.49
C ASN A 124 10.51 -2.52 3.69
N HIS A 125 10.39 -1.82 4.81
CA HIS A 125 11.10 -2.09 6.06
C HIS A 125 10.28 -3.07 6.91
N VAL A 126 10.64 -4.36 6.89
CA VAL A 126 9.85 -5.45 7.48
C VAL A 126 10.27 -5.73 8.91
N TYR A 127 9.38 -5.51 9.85
CA TYR A 127 9.54 -5.82 11.28
C TYR A 127 8.46 -6.81 11.72
N ARG A 128 8.45 -8.00 11.07
CA ARG A 128 7.42 -9.04 11.29
C ARG A 128 7.26 -9.39 12.76
N ASP A 129 8.36 -9.59 13.48
CA ASP A 129 8.35 -9.96 14.91
C ASP A 129 7.76 -8.85 15.80
N GLN A 130 7.73 -7.61 15.32
CA GLN A 130 7.11 -6.47 15.99
C GLN A 130 5.69 -6.18 15.47
N GLY A 131 5.23 -6.94 14.47
CA GLY A 131 3.89 -6.85 13.92
C GLY A 131 3.66 -5.66 12.98
N TYR A 132 4.70 -5.12 12.32
CA TYR A 132 4.53 -4.03 11.36
C TYR A 132 5.54 -4.06 10.22
N MET A 133 5.21 -3.36 9.15
CA MET A 133 6.08 -3.03 8.03
C MET A 133 5.75 -1.61 7.58
N THR A 134 6.75 -0.81 7.28
CA THR A 134 6.59 0.51 6.65
C THR A 134 7.17 0.48 5.25
N TRP A 135 6.75 1.40 4.38
CA TRP A 135 7.38 1.58 3.06
C TRP A 135 7.41 3.03 2.64
N GLU A 136 8.34 3.30 1.74
CA GLU A 136 8.50 4.54 1.00
C GLU A 136 8.97 4.22 -0.42
N LEU A 137 9.06 5.21 -1.30
CA LEU A 137 9.67 5.00 -2.62
C LEU A 137 11.17 4.70 -2.50
N ASP A 138 11.69 3.84 -3.37
CA ASP A 138 13.12 3.77 -3.64
C ASP A 138 13.53 4.93 -4.55
N TYR A 139 13.96 6.02 -3.96
CA TYR A 139 14.39 7.23 -4.70
C TYR A 139 15.62 7.04 -5.58
N SER A 140 16.27 5.88 -5.54
CA SER A 140 17.31 5.54 -6.50
C SER A 140 16.76 5.18 -7.89
N ARG A 141 15.41 5.02 -8.00
CA ARG A 141 14.67 4.67 -9.21
C ARG A 141 13.48 5.58 -9.43
N THR A 142 13.16 5.89 -10.67
CA THR A 142 11.99 6.72 -11.00
C THR A 142 10.71 5.88 -10.95
N SER A 143 9.77 6.24 -10.06
CA SER A 143 8.39 5.74 -10.02
C SER A 143 7.43 6.69 -10.74
N ASP A 144 6.24 6.20 -11.15
CA ASP A 144 5.22 7.00 -11.84
C ASP A 144 4.35 7.86 -10.92
N VAL A 145 4.65 7.93 -9.62
CA VAL A 145 3.97 8.79 -8.64
C VAL A 145 4.98 9.79 -8.07
N GLY A 146 4.52 10.93 -7.60
CA GLY A 146 5.40 11.97 -7.04
C GLY A 146 6.09 11.52 -5.76
N ASP A 147 5.34 10.97 -4.82
CA ASP A 147 5.86 10.34 -3.61
C ASP A 147 4.84 9.36 -3.02
N MET A 148 5.31 8.43 -2.19
CA MET A 148 4.44 7.45 -1.53
C MET A 148 5.07 6.92 -0.25
N ILE A 149 4.28 6.89 0.82
CA ILE A 149 4.61 6.21 2.08
C ILE A 149 3.44 5.37 2.55
N GLY A 150 3.70 4.45 3.48
CA GLY A 150 2.62 3.71 4.11
C GLY A 150 3.10 2.66 5.10
N TYR A 151 2.15 1.86 5.61
CA TYR A 151 2.46 0.77 6.53
C TYR A 151 1.39 -0.33 6.53
N TRP A 152 1.85 -1.51 6.93
CA TRP A 152 1.01 -2.59 7.45
C TRP A 152 1.23 -2.69 8.97
N LEU A 153 0.13 -2.86 9.71
CA LEU A 153 0.13 -3.24 11.11
C LEU A 153 -0.71 -4.51 11.25
N VAL A 154 -0.10 -5.55 11.83
CA VAL A 154 -0.69 -6.89 11.98
C VAL A 154 -0.61 -7.25 13.45
N GLU A 155 -1.75 -7.36 14.13
CA GLU A 155 -1.82 -7.62 15.57
C GLU A 155 -2.76 -8.77 15.87
N GLU A 156 -2.33 -9.70 16.71
CA GLU A 156 -3.19 -10.76 17.22
C GLU A 156 -4.28 -10.16 18.12
N VAL A 157 -5.54 -10.46 17.81
CA VAL A 157 -6.69 -10.09 18.64
C VAL A 157 -7.13 -11.27 19.49
N GLN A 158 -7.09 -12.48 18.91
CA GLN A 158 -7.48 -13.72 19.55
C GLN A 158 -6.68 -14.88 18.95
N ALA A 159 -6.22 -15.79 19.82
CA ALA A 159 -5.41 -16.93 19.40
C ALA A 159 -6.26 -18.14 18.98
N ASP A 160 -7.42 -18.38 19.62
CA ASP A 160 -8.28 -19.52 19.34
C ASP A 160 -9.78 -19.16 19.48
N PRO A 161 -10.60 -19.22 18.41
CA PRO A 161 -10.12 -19.29 17.01
C PRO A 161 -9.29 -18.06 16.63
N PRO A 162 -8.32 -18.19 15.70
CA PRO A 162 -7.39 -17.10 15.41
C PRO A 162 -8.10 -15.93 14.74
N ILE A 163 -7.86 -14.73 15.30
CA ILE A 163 -8.33 -13.44 14.74
C ILE A 163 -7.18 -12.46 14.77
N THR A 164 -6.84 -11.93 13.59
CA THR A 164 -5.82 -10.91 13.42
C THR A 164 -6.46 -9.59 13.01
N LEU A 165 -6.07 -8.49 13.65
CA LEU A 165 -6.34 -7.14 13.18
C LEU A 165 -5.30 -6.81 12.12
N LEU A 166 -5.76 -6.48 10.92
CA LEU A 166 -4.95 -5.89 9.87
C LEU A 166 -5.29 -4.41 9.73
N GLN A 167 -4.29 -3.55 9.82
CA GLN A 167 -4.40 -2.12 9.46
C GLN A 167 -3.42 -1.81 8.34
N TYR A 168 -3.92 -1.18 7.30
CA TYR A 168 -3.17 -0.69 6.15
C TYR A 168 -3.32 0.81 6.06
N SER A 169 -2.23 1.52 5.83
CA SER A 169 -2.28 2.96 5.56
C SER A 169 -1.38 3.28 4.39
N THR A 170 -1.82 4.22 3.57
CA THR A 170 -0.99 4.78 2.48
C THR A 170 -1.26 6.26 2.34
N GLU A 171 -0.23 7.00 1.98
CA GLU A 171 -0.28 8.38 1.56
C GLU A 171 0.52 8.51 0.27
N MET A 172 -0.04 9.21 -0.71
CA MET A 172 0.56 9.37 -2.05
C MET A 172 0.46 10.80 -2.51
N GLN A 173 1.52 11.26 -3.19
CA GLN A 173 1.50 12.44 -4.04
C GLN A 173 1.40 12.00 -5.50
N LEU A 174 0.41 12.55 -6.20
CA LEU A 174 -0.02 12.11 -7.52
C LEU A 174 0.15 13.22 -8.58
N SER A 175 1.15 14.09 -8.38
CA SER A 175 1.49 15.15 -9.33
C SER A 175 1.78 14.57 -10.71
N GLY A 176 1.10 15.06 -11.74
CA GLY A 176 1.27 14.58 -13.11
C GLY A 176 0.53 13.28 -13.47
N VAL A 177 -0.17 12.68 -12.52
CA VAL A 177 -0.99 11.47 -12.74
C VAL A 177 -2.35 11.87 -13.35
N PRO A 178 -2.86 11.16 -14.38
CA PRO A 178 -4.18 11.45 -14.96
C PRO A 178 -5.30 11.37 -13.94
N ASP A 179 -6.28 12.29 -13.99
CA ASP A 179 -7.40 12.38 -13.03
C ASP A 179 -8.19 11.08 -12.83
N VAL A 180 -8.29 10.26 -13.87
CA VAL A 180 -8.96 8.95 -13.77
C VAL A 180 -8.22 8.00 -12.84
N LEU A 181 -6.88 8.01 -12.88
CA LEU A 181 -6.05 7.22 -11.97
C LEU A 181 -6.05 7.81 -10.56
N VAL A 182 -5.99 9.13 -10.43
CA VAL A 182 -6.10 9.82 -9.13
C VAL A 182 -7.40 9.38 -8.43
N ARG A 183 -8.54 9.39 -9.15
CA ARG A 183 -9.82 8.94 -8.58
C ARG A 183 -9.82 7.47 -8.18
N TYR A 184 -9.20 6.60 -8.96
CA TYR A 184 -9.06 5.19 -8.64
C TYR A 184 -8.20 5.00 -7.39
N LEU A 185 -6.98 5.56 -7.40
CA LEU A 185 -6.02 5.42 -6.30
C LEU A 185 -6.55 5.99 -4.97
N THR A 186 -7.34 7.05 -5.03
CA THR A 186 -7.91 7.68 -3.82
C THR A 186 -9.24 7.09 -3.35
N ARG A 187 -9.96 6.30 -4.14
CA ARG A 187 -11.28 5.76 -3.77
C ARG A 187 -11.31 4.25 -3.62
N GLU A 188 -10.73 3.53 -4.57
CA GLU A 188 -10.91 2.07 -4.69
C GLU A 188 -9.69 1.29 -4.19
N SER A 189 -8.49 1.90 -4.23
CA SER A 189 -7.26 1.21 -3.88
C SER A 189 -7.20 0.73 -2.42
N LEU A 190 -7.85 1.42 -1.49
CA LEU A 190 -7.88 1.00 -0.08
C LEU A 190 -8.75 -0.25 0.14
N VAL A 191 -9.89 -0.35 -0.56
CA VAL A 191 -10.76 -1.54 -0.49
C VAL A 191 -10.05 -2.71 -1.13
N ASP A 192 -9.64 -2.52 -2.38
CA ASP A 192 -8.94 -3.55 -3.16
C ASP A 192 -7.61 -3.92 -2.51
N GLY A 193 -6.92 -2.94 -1.89
CA GLY A 193 -5.60 -3.10 -1.28
C GLY A 193 -5.57 -4.02 -0.06
N THR A 194 -6.68 -4.21 0.65
CA THR A 194 -6.73 -5.06 1.85
C THR A 194 -7.63 -6.27 1.71
N ALA A 195 -8.66 -6.22 0.87
CA ALA A 195 -9.63 -7.32 0.70
C ALA A 195 -8.97 -8.63 0.21
N TRP A 196 -7.95 -8.52 -0.64
CA TRP A 196 -7.22 -9.68 -1.14
C TRP A 196 -6.45 -10.40 -0.02
N VAL A 197 -5.86 -9.66 0.94
CA VAL A 197 -5.14 -10.25 2.08
C VAL A 197 -6.11 -11.11 2.89
N LYS A 198 -7.29 -10.58 3.21
CA LYS A 198 -8.33 -11.32 3.93
C LYS A 198 -8.72 -12.58 3.17
N ARG A 199 -9.09 -12.45 1.89
CA ARG A 199 -9.50 -13.58 1.06
C ARG A 199 -8.45 -14.70 1.05
N VAL A 200 -7.19 -14.37 0.75
CA VAL A 200 -6.11 -15.36 0.64
C VAL A 200 -5.76 -15.96 1.99
N SER A 201 -5.68 -15.16 3.05
CA SER A 201 -5.35 -15.65 4.40
C SER A 201 -6.44 -16.55 4.99
N GLU A 202 -7.68 -16.39 4.57
CA GLU A 202 -8.83 -17.21 5.00
C GLU A 202 -9.06 -18.44 4.08
N GLY A 203 -8.18 -18.72 3.11
CA GLY A 203 -8.19 -19.92 2.28
C GLY A 203 -9.05 -19.81 1.01
N GLY A 204 -9.30 -18.58 0.53
CA GLY A 204 -10.05 -18.26 -0.68
C GLY A 204 -9.18 -18.04 -1.93
#